data_1abd64777e8594c6f340ed2d6f516071
#
_entry.id   1abd64777e8594c6f340ed2d6f516071
#
_cell.length_a   1.000
_cell.length_b   1.000
_cell.length_c   1.000
_cell.angle_alpha   90.00
_cell.angle_beta   90.00
_cell.angle_gamma   90.00
#
_symmetry.space_group_name_H-M   'P 1'
#
loop_
_entity.id
_entity.type
_entity.pdbx_description
1 polymer ?
#
loop_
_entity_poly.entity_id
_entity_poly.type
_entity_poly.pdbx_seq_one_letter_code
_entity_poly.pdbx_strand_id
1 'polypeptide(L)'
;YAYPAPQFNAACFKPEDGRVYIMFSSSLLEAFSEQELLFVMGHELGHHVYRHHEIPIGYILRGKTRPPASLALDLFAWSRYAEVSADRAGAYCAEDLPSVARALFKLASGLRDDSIVKFDLEEFLGQVDDMLALGEQPGKGAPMQDWFLTHPFSPLRVKALTLFDRSGLMRSGGIDKHDLEDQV
;
A
#
# COMPACT_ATOMS: atom_id res chain seq x y z
N TYR A 1 -15.03 11.56 6.79
CA TYR A 1 -15.86 11.12 7.91
C TYR A 1 -15.05 10.22 8.84
N ALA A 2 -15.36 10.26 10.16
CA ALA A 2 -14.79 9.38 11.16
C ALA A 2 -15.83 8.37 11.64
N TYR A 3 -15.39 7.16 11.95
CA TYR A 3 -16.24 6.13 12.56
C TYR A 3 -15.48 5.41 13.69
N PRO A 4 -16.19 4.95 14.74
CA PRO A 4 -15.54 4.29 15.88
C PRO A 4 -15.11 2.88 15.48
N ALA A 5 -13.81 2.61 15.52
CA ALA A 5 -13.23 1.27 15.35
C ALA A 5 -11.85 1.18 15.98
N PRO A 6 -11.50 0.03 16.59
CA PRO A 6 -10.22 -0.17 17.23
C PRO A 6 -9.09 -0.53 16.24
N GLN A 7 -9.40 -1.00 15.04
CA GLN A 7 -8.44 -1.32 14.00
C GLN A 7 -8.15 -0.09 13.13
N PHE A 8 -6.92 0.06 12.68
CA PHE A 8 -6.57 1.05 11.67
C PHE A 8 -7.24 0.70 10.35
N ASN A 9 -8.07 1.57 9.86
CA ASN A 9 -8.74 1.38 8.57
C ASN A 9 -9.16 2.72 7.97
N ALA A 10 -9.09 2.80 6.64
CA ALA A 10 -9.68 3.84 5.85
C ALA A 10 -10.38 3.22 4.63
N ALA A 11 -11.31 3.94 4.04
CA ALA A 11 -12.00 3.50 2.82
C ALA A 11 -12.48 4.70 2.03
N CYS A 12 -12.34 4.63 0.71
CA CYS A 12 -12.94 5.56 -0.24
C CYS A 12 -14.08 4.88 -0.99
N PHE A 13 -15.22 5.53 -1.06
CA PHE A 13 -16.38 5.02 -1.82
C PHE A 13 -17.19 6.15 -2.44
N LYS A 14 -17.91 5.82 -3.50
CA LYS A 14 -18.77 6.72 -4.24
C LYS A 14 -20.19 6.13 -4.30
N PRO A 15 -21.11 6.56 -3.42
CA PRO A 15 -22.50 6.16 -3.48
C PRO A 15 -23.20 6.76 -4.71
N GLU A 16 -24.49 6.43 -4.88
CA GLU A 16 -25.30 6.87 -6.02
C GLU A 16 -25.51 8.40 -6.10
N ASP A 17 -25.29 9.13 -5.00
CA ASP A 17 -25.32 10.60 -4.96
C ASP A 17 -24.18 11.26 -5.76
N GLY A 18 -23.23 10.48 -6.28
CA GLY A 18 -22.12 10.93 -7.08
C GLY A 18 -20.97 11.58 -6.31
N ARG A 19 -21.10 11.74 -4.99
CA ARG A 19 -20.06 12.31 -4.13
C ARG A 19 -19.04 11.25 -3.74
N VAL A 20 -17.80 11.67 -3.55
CA VAL A 20 -16.72 10.82 -3.05
C VAL A 20 -16.61 10.99 -1.54
N TYR A 21 -16.59 9.88 -0.83
CA TYR A 21 -16.50 9.85 0.63
C TYR A 21 -15.25 9.08 1.04
N ILE A 22 -14.48 9.66 1.96
CA ILE A 22 -13.39 8.98 2.63
C ILE A 22 -13.78 8.82 4.09
N MET A 23 -13.68 7.61 4.60
CA MET A 23 -13.93 7.26 5.99
C MET A 23 -12.65 6.82 6.66
N PHE A 24 -12.43 7.28 7.90
CA PHE A 24 -11.30 6.90 8.72
C PHE A 24 -11.80 6.30 10.04
N SER A 25 -11.16 5.25 10.51
CA SER A 25 -11.39 4.76 11.86
C SER A 25 -10.87 5.77 12.90
N SER A 26 -11.54 5.86 14.04
CA SER A 26 -11.11 6.73 15.14
C SER A 26 -9.68 6.41 15.60
N SER A 27 -9.34 5.12 15.66
CA SER A 27 -8.00 4.67 16.03
C SER A 27 -6.90 5.15 15.08
N LEU A 28 -7.19 5.24 13.78
CA LEU A 28 -6.24 5.75 12.80
C LEU A 28 -6.04 7.26 12.98
N LEU A 29 -7.12 8.02 13.18
CA LEU A 29 -7.05 9.46 13.43
C LEU A 29 -6.30 9.81 14.73
N GLU A 30 -6.36 8.94 15.74
CA GLU A 30 -5.67 9.12 17.03
C GLU A 30 -4.17 8.82 16.97
N ALA A 31 -3.75 7.86 16.12
CA ALA A 31 -2.39 7.31 16.14
C ALA A 31 -1.49 7.81 15.01
N PHE A 32 -2.05 8.47 13.99
CA PHE A 32 -1.32 8.88 12.79
C PHE A 32 -1.03 10.38 12.80
N SER A 33 0.18 10.76 12.38
CA SER A 33 0.54 12.17 12.14
C SER A 33 -0.18 12.73 10.92
N GLU A 34 -0.10 14.03 10.72
CA GLU A 34 -0.70 14.71 9.57
C GLU A 34 -0.19 14.13 8.24
N GLN A 35 1.13 13.94 8.08
CA GLN A 35 1.72 13.38 6.87
C GLN A 35 1.31 11.92 6.65
N GLU A 36 1.24 11.13 7.72
CA GLU A 36 0.73 9.76 7.66
C GLU A 36 -0.74 9.71 7.23
N LEU A 37 -1.57 10.65 7.71
CA LEU A 37 -2.97 10.78 7.31
C LEU A 37 -3.10 11.26 5.86
N LEU A 38 -2.25 12.19 5.40
CA LEU A 38 -2.21 12.62 4.00
C LEU A 38 -1.86 11.46 3.07
N PHE A 39 -0.90 10.61 3.48
CA PHE A 39 -0.58 9.38 2.74
C PHE A 39 -1.80 8.47 2.62
N VAL A 40 -2.45 8.13 3.74
CA VAL A 40 -3.62 7.24 3.73
C VAL A 40 -4.76 7.83 2.90
N MET A 41 -5.03 9.12 3.03
CA MET A 41 -6.07 9.80 2.25
C MET A 41 -5.75 9.78 0.75
N GLY A 42 -4.52 10.09 0.38
CA GLY A 42 -4.06 10.05 -1.01
C GLY A 42 -4.10 8.65 -1.61
N HIS A 43 -3.78 7.62 -0.82
CA HIS A 43 -3.90 6.22 -1.20
C HIS A 43 -5.35 5.83 -1.51
N GLU A 44 -6.29 6.15 -0.63
CA GLU A 44 -7.72 5.89 -0.84
C GLU A 44 -8.29 6.65 -2.04
N LEU A 45 -7.89 7.92 -2.21
CA LEU A 45 -8.24 8.70 -3.40
C LEU A 45 -7.62 8.12 -4.67
N GLY A 46 -6.40 7.59 -4.60
CA GLY A 46 -5.73 6.89 -5.70
C GLY A 46 -6.57 5.72 -6.20
N HIS A 47 -7.09 4.87 -5.30
CA HIS A 47 -7.99 3.79 -5.69
C HIS A 47 -9.22 4.30 -6.44
N HIS A 48 -9.78 5.43 -6.02
CA HIS A 48 -10.93 6.04 -6.69
C HIS A 48 -10.56 6.62 -8.05
N VAL A 49 -9.50 7.44 -8.14
CA VAL A 49 -9.07 8.14 -9.36
C VAL A 49 -8.64 7.14 -10.44
N TYR A 50 -7.92 6.10 -10.07
CA TYR A 50 -7.47 5.04 -10.98
C TYR A 50 -8.52 3.95 -11.23
N ARG A 51 -9.72 4.10 -10.63
CA ARG A 51 -10.88 3.22 -10.84
C ARG A 51 -10.61 1.76 -10.45
N HIS A 52 -9.80 1.53 -9.44
CA HIS A 52 -9.42 0.18 -9.01
C HIS A 52 -10.62 -0.67 -8.58
N HIS A 53 -11.70 -0.03 -8.11
CA HIS A 53 -12.94 -0.71 -7.67
C HIS A 53 -13.82 -1.21 -8.83
N GLU A 54 -13.53 -0.84 -10.08
CA GLU A 54 -14.32 -1.31 -11.24
C GLU A 54 -14.11 -2.80 -11.53
N ILE A 55 -12.97 -3.37 -11.10
CA ILE A 55 -12.76 -4.81 -11.13
C ILE A 55 -13.11 -5.39 -9.75
N PRO A 56 -14.28 -6.04 -9.59
CA PRO A 56 -14.73 -6.55 -8.31
C PRO A 56 -14.05 -7.90 -8.00
N ILE A 57 -12.73 -7.87 -7.78
CA ILE A 57 -11.88 -9.07 -7.60
C ILE A 57 -12.44 -9.99 -6.51
N GLY A 58 -12.81 -9.43 -5.36
CA GLY A 58 -13.36 -10.21 -4.26
C GLY A 58 -14.66 -10.96 -4.64
N TYR A 59 -15.49 -10.36 -5.48
CA TYR A 59 -16.69 -11.01 -6.00
C TYR A 59 -16.34 -12.11 -7.01
N ILE A 60 -15.40 -11.84 -7.93
CA ILE A 60 -14.95 -12.80 -8.95
C ILE A 60 -14.33 -14.03 -8.29
N LEU A 61 -13.42 -13.85 -7.32
CA LEU A 61 -12.70 -14.94 -6.66
C LEU A 61 -13.59 -15.78 -5.73
N ARG A 62 -14.63 -15.16 -5.10
CA ARG A 62 -15.55 -15.84 -4.17
C ARG A 62 -16.88 -16.24 -4.81
N GLY A 63 -17.04 -16.00 -6.10
CA GLY A 63 -18.26 -16.33 -6.85
C GLY A 63 -18.56 -17.83 -6.86
N LYS A 64 -19.80 -18.21 -7.22
CA LYS A 64 -20.25 -19.61 -7.29
C LYS A 64 -19.41 -20.45 -8.27
N THR A 65 -18.92 -19.83 -9.33
CA THR A 65 -18.01 -20.46 -10.29
C THR A 65 -16.60 -19.94 -10.06
N ARG A 66 -15.70 -20.82 -9.63
CA ARG A 66 -14.29 -20.45 -9.43
C ARG A 66 -13.66 -20.10 -10.78
N PRO A 67 -12.93 -18.97 -10.88
CA PRO A 67 -12.24 -18.63 -12.10
C PRO A 67 -11.11 -19.63 -12.39
N PRO A 68 -10.68 -19.78 -13.65
CA PRO A 68 -9.46 -20.52 -13.97
C PRO A 68 -8.25 -19.99 -13.19
N ALA A 69 -7.30 -20.87 -12.87
CA ALA A 69 -6.13 -20.51 -12.05
C ALA A 69 -5.31 -19.36 -12.68
N SER A 70 -5.19 -19.34 -14.01
CA SER A 70 -4.52 -18.24 -14.73
C SER A 70 -5.19 -16.89 -14.46
N LEU A 71 -6.52 -16.82 -14.59
CA LEU A 71 -7.27 -15.59 -14.32
C LEU A 71 -7.14 -15.17 -12.84
N ALA A 72 -7.17 -16.13 -11.90
CA ALA A 72 -6.97 -15.81 -10.50
C ALA A 72 -5.58 -15.19 -10.24
N LEU A 73 -4.52 -15.72 -10.86
CA LEU A 73 -3.17 -15.17 -10.78
C LEU A 73 -3.09 -13.76 -11.37
N ASP A 74 -3.72 -13.53 -12.53
CA ASP A 74 -3.77 -12.20 -13.17
C ASP A 74 -4.51 -11.18 -12.28
N LEU A 75 -5.62 -11.57 -11.64
CA LEU A 75 -6.36 -10.73 -10.71
C LEU A 75 -5.55 -10.39 -9.46
N PHE A 76 -4.77 -11.33 -8.91
CA PHE A 76 -3.87 -11.06 -7.79
C PHE A 76 -2.71 -10.15 -8.21
N ALA A 77 -2.13 -10.35 -9.41
CA ALA A 77 -1.10 -9.46 -9.93
C ALA A 77 -1.65 -8.03 -10.09
N TRP A 78 -2.82 -7.91 -10.70
CA TRP A 78 -3.50 -6.62 -10.87
C TRP A 78 -3.76 -5.94 -9.50
N SER A 79 -4.23 -6.68 -8.50
CA SER A 79 -4.44 -6.14 -7.15
C SER A 79 -3.17 -5.57 -6.56
N ARG A 80 -2.04 -6.26 -6.69
CA ARG A 80 -0.74 -5.75 -6.21
C ARG A 80 -0.31 -4.45 -6.94
N TYR A 81 -0.49 -4.38 -8.25
CA TYR A 81 -0.21 -3.15 -9.00
C TYR A 81 -1.15 -2.00 -8.64
N ALA A 82 -2.42 -2.30 -8.36
CA ALA A 82 -3.38 -1.32 -7.87
C ALA A 82 -2.93 -0.71 -6.54
N GLU A 83 -2.45 -1.55 -5.59
CA GLU A 83 -1.89 -1.08 -4.32
C GLU A 83 -0.66 -0.18 -4.53
N VAL A 84 0.30 -0.60 -5.37
CA VAL A 84 1.51 0.19 -5.65
C VAL A 84 1.17 1.54 -6.29
N SER A 85 0.19 1.60 -7.19
CA SER A 85 -0.23 2.86 -7.82
C SER A 85 -0.99 3.77 -6.84
N ALA A 86 -1.82 3.20 -5.96
CA ALA A 86 -2.46 3.94 -4.87
C ALA A 86 -1.44 4.48 -3.86
N ASP A 87 -0.42 3.69 -3.52
CA ASP A 87 0.69 4.13 -2.67
C ASP A 87 1.44 5.32 -3.24
N ARG A 88 1.71 5.32 -4.55
CA ARG A 88 2.34 6.46 -5.23
C ARG A 88 1.50 7.72 -5.14
N ALA A 89 0.18 7.61 -5.29
CA ALA A 89 -0.73 8.74 -5.09
C ALA A 89 -0.68 9.24 -3.64
N GLY A 90 -0.67 8.33 -2.66
CA GLY A 90 -0.50 8.65 -1.24
C GLY A 90 0.83 9.34 -0.94
N ALA A 91 1.93 8.80 -1.44
CA ALA A 91 3.27 9.37 -1.27
C ALA A 91 3.38 10.77 -1.89
N TYR A 92 2.77 10.98 -3.05
CA TYR A 92 2.69 12.29 -3.70
C TYR A 92 1.94 13.32 -2.82
N CYS A 93 0.88 12.90 -2.12
CA CYS A 93 0.14 13.78 -1.22
C CYS A 93 0.90 14.09 0.07
N ALA A 94 1.67 13.14 0.60
CA ALA A 94 2.40 13.29 1.86
C ALA A 94 3.73 14.04 1.70
N GLU A 95 4.40 13.90 0.56
CA GLU A 95 5.72 14.48 0.23
C GLU A 95 6.84 14.17 1.27
N ASP A 96 6.63 13.15 2.08
CA ASP A 96 7.55 12.74 3.17
C ASP A 96 7.67 11.21 3.25
N LEU A 97 8.68 10.66 2.57
CA LEU A 97 8.90 9.20 2.50
C LEU A 97 9.04 8.52 3.88
N PRO A 98 9.75 9.09 4.88
CA PRO A 98 9.80 8.49 6.21
C PRO A 98 8.43 8.33 6.87
N SER A 99 7.55 9.33 6.76
CA SER A 99 6.18 9.25 7.29
C SER A 99 5.33 8.24 6.51
N VAL A 100 5.49 8.17 5.19
CA VAL A 100 4.82 7.16 4.35
C VAL A 100 5.20 5.75 4.78
N ALA A 101 6.49 5.47 4.95
CA ALA A 101 6.97 4.16 5.39
C ALA A 101 6.50 3.81 6.80
N ARG A 102 6.48 4.80 7.71
CA ARG A 102 5.95 4.64 9.07
C ARG A 102 4.45 4.37 9.05
N ALA A 103 3.67 5.04 8.21
CA ALA A 103 2.24 4.77 8.05
C ALA A 103 1.99 3.33 7.61
N LEU A 104 2.72 2.84 6.60
CA LEU A 104 2.64 1.45 6.16
C LEU A 104 3.03 0.47 7.27
N PHE A 105 4.07 0.77 8.04
CA PHE A 105 4.47 -0.03 9.20
C PHE A 105 3.38 -0.08 10.27
N LYS A 106 2.77 1.06 10.64
CA LYS A 106 1.65 1.13 11.59
C LYS A 106 0.45 0.34 11.10
N LEU A 107 0.07 0.49 9.83
CA LEU A 107 -1.04 -0.25 9.22
C LEU A 107 -0.83 -1.77 9.27
N ALA A 108 0.41 -2.22 9.06
CA ALA A 108 0.75 -3.64 9.08
C ALA A 108 0.84 -4.22 10.49
N SER A 109 1.48 -3.49 11.41
CA SER A 109 1.76 -3.97 12.77
C SER A 109 0.60 -3.75 13.74
N GLY A 110 -0.27 -2.75 13.47
CA GLY A 110 -1.29 -2.30 14.41
C GLY A 110 -0.75 -1.53 15.61
N LEU A 111 0.57 -1.22 15.63
CA LEU A 111 1.20 -0.46 16.71
C LEU A 111 0.74 0.99 16.70
N ARG A 112 0.37 1.49 17.88
CA ARG A 112 -0.17 2.85 18.06
C ARG A 112 0.84 3.81 18.64
N ASP A 113 1.78 3.29 19.40
CA ASP A 113 2.74 4.06 20.19
C ASP A 113 4.14 3.94 19.58
N ASP A 114 4.62 5.03 18.99
CA ASP A 114 5.96 5.14 18.40
C ASP A 114 7.08 5.02 19.46
N SER A 115 6.76 5.09 20.75
CA SER A 115 7.73 4.89 21.83
C SER A 115 8.13 3.41 22.02
N ILE A 116 7.28 2.48 21.55
CA ILE A 116 7.52 1.04 21.69
C ILE A 116 8.55 0.56 20.66
N VAL A 117 8.46 1.06 19.44
CA VAL A 117 9.39 0.73 18.35
C VAL A 117 9.81 2.02 17.66
N LYS A 118 11.10 2.32 17.70
CA LYS A 118 11.67 3.40 16.90
C LYS A 118 11.77 2.90 15.47
N PHE A 119 10.94 3.44 14.60
CA PHE A 119 10.99 3.12 13.17
C PHE A 119 12.16 3.88 12.52
N ASP A 120 13.09 3.15 11.95
CA ASP A 120 14.17 3.64 11.10
C ASP A 120 13.99 3.08 9.69
N LEU A 121 13.91 3.97 8.69
CA LEU A 121 13.64 3.57 7.31
C LEU A 121 14.81 2.79 6.69
N GLU A 122 16.06 3.20 6.97
CA GLU A 122 17.25 2.54 6.40
C GLU A 122 17.41 1.13 6.97
N GLU A 123 17.24 0.98 8.28
CA GLU A 123 17.26 -0.32 8.94
C GLU A 123 16.12 -1.21 8.42
N PHE A 124 14.93 -0.65 8.24
CA PHE A 124 13.78 -1.37 7.70
C PHE A 124 14.03 -1.85 6.26
N LEU A 125 14.57 -1.00 5.38
CA LEU A 125 14.91 -1.38 4.00
C LEU A 125 16.00 -2.46 3.96
N GLY A 126 17.00 -2.41 4.85
CA GLY A 126 17.98 -3.47 5.00
C GLY A 126 17.35 -4.82 5.34
N GLN A 127 16.40 -4.86 6.28
CA GLN A 127 15.66 -6.08 6.61
C GLN A 127 14.80 -6.58 5.44
N VAL A 128 14.25 -5.67 4.63
CA VAL A 128 13.51 -6.02 3.41
C VAL A 128 14.41 -6.72 2.40
N ASP A 129 15.59 -6.20 2.14
CA ASP A 129 16.55 -6.79 1.20
C ASP A 129 17.02 -8.18 1.69
N ASP A 130 17.27 -8.35 2.98
CA ASP A 130 17.57 -9.65 3.60
C ASP A 130 16.42 -10.66 3.44
N MET A 131 15.17 -10.23 3.63
CA MET A 131 13.99 -11.08 3.43
C MET A 131 13.82 -11.51 1.97
N LEU A 132 14.07 -10.61 1.02
CA LEU A 132 13.99 -10.91 -0.41
C LEU A 132 15.07 -11.93 -0.80
N ALA A 133 16.31 -11.76 -0.33
CA ALA A 133 17.40 -12.70 -0.56
C ALA A 133 17.09 -14.10 0.01
N LEU A 134 16.39 -14.19 1.16
CA LEU A 134 15.94 -15.46 1.74
C LEU A 134 14.79 -16.10 0.93
N GLY A 135 13.90 -15.29 0.34
CA GLY A 135 12.78 -15.74 -0.49
C GLY A 135 13.22 -16.35 -1.82
N GLU A 136 14.37 -15.98 -2.34
CA GLU A 136 14.95 -16.53 -3.58
C GLU A 136 15.56 -17.93 -3.39
N GLN A 137 15.65 -18.42 -2.16
CA GLN A 137 16.17 -19.77 -1.91
C GLN A 137 15.15 -20.86 -2.31
N PRO A 138 15.55 -21.87 -3.08
CA PRO A 138 14.65 -22.96 -3.47
C PRO A 138 14.00 -23.65 -2.24
N GLY A 139 12.69 -23.70 -2.20
CA GLY A 139 11.92 -24.38 -1.15
C GLY A 139 11.43 -23.48 0.00
N LYS A 140 11.74 -22.19 -0.01
CA LYS A 140 11.20 -21.21 0.96
C LYS A 140 10.37 -20.17 0.21
N GLY A 141 9.12 -20.51 -0.10
CA GLY A 141 8.16 -19.57 -0.70
C GLY A 141 7.71 -18.51 0.30
N ALA A 142 7.42 -17.30 -0.19
CA ALA A 142 6.77 -16.26 0.60
C ALA A 142 5.45 -16.80 1.20
N PRO A 143 5.06 -16.41 2.43
CA PRO A 143 3.83 -16.87 3.05
C PRO A 143 2.63 -16.57 2.16
N MET A 144 1.88 -17.61 1.79
CA MET A 144 0.67 -17.49 0.95
C MET A 144 -0.41 -16.59 1.59
N GLN A 145 -0.24 -16.22 2.86
CA GLN A 145 -1.17 -15.37 3.61
C GLN A 145 -1.27 -13.94 3.07
N ASP A 146 -0.17 -13.38 2.55
CA ASP A 146 -0.16 -12.02 1.99
C ASP A 146 -0.95 -11.87 0.68
N TRP A 147 -1.24 -12.99 0.02
CA TRP A 147 -1.99 -13.01 -1.25
C TRP A 147 -3.48 -12.72 -1.07
N PHE A 148 -4.00 -12.88 0.15
CA PHE A 148 -5.44 -12.77 0.45
C PHE A 148 -5.82 -11.52 1.23
N LEU A 149 -4.85 -10.68 1.63
CA LEU A 149 -5.12 -9.42 2.29
C LEU A 149 -5.60 -8.38 1.27
N THR A 150 -6.57 -7.58 1.65
CA THR A 150 -7.09 -6.49 0.81
C THR A 150 -6.03 -5.40 0.59
N HIS A 151 -5.24 -5.11 1.61
CA HIS A 151 -4.12 -4.17 1.59
C HIS A 151 -2.89 -4.85 2.21
N PRO A 152 -2.24 -5.79 1.52
CA PRO A 152 -1.12 -6.51 2.09
C PRO A 152 0.04 -5.54 2.36
N PHE A 153 0.61 -5.63 3.56
CA PHE A 153 1.91 -5.05 3.81
C PHE A 153 2.93 -5.88 3.05
N SER A 154 3.41 -5.33 1.96
CA SER A 154 4.47 -5.94 1.18
C SER A 154 5.74 -5.11 1.36
N PRO A 155 6.84 -5.72 1.78
CA PRO A 155 8.14 -5.06 1.76
C PRO A 155 8.47 -4.43 0.41
N LEU A 156 8.00 -5.05 -0.67
CA LEU A 156 8.12 -4.53 -2.04
C LEU A 156 7.39 -3.19 -2.23
N ARG A 157 6.30 -2.92 -1.50
CA ARG A 157 5.60 -1.61 -1.56
C ARG A 157 6.51 -0.48 -1.08
N VAL A 158 7.22 -0.69 0.04
CA VAL A 158 8.15 0.31 0.58
C VAL A 158 9.34 0.50 -0.36
N LYS A 159 9.90 -0.58 -0.92
CA LYS A 159 10.97 -0.49 -1.93
C LYS A 159 10.51 0.26 -3.18
N ALA A 160 9.33 -0.06 -3.71
CA ALA A 160 8.75 0.63 -4.85
C ALA A 160 8.53 2.13 -4.59
N LEU A 161 8.12 2.50 -3.36
CA LEU A 161 7.96 3.89 -2.95
C LEU A 161 9.30 4.63 -2.83
N THR A 162 10.35 3.96 -2.35
CA THR A 162 11.70 4.53 -2.30
C THR A 162 12.22 4.86 -3.71
N LEU A 163 11.99 3.97 -4.68
CA LEU A 163 12.32 4.24 -6.08
C LEU A 163 11.46 5.37 -6.67
N PHE A 164 10.17 5.39 -6.35
CA PHE A 164 9.27 6.45 -6.80
C PHE A 164 9.67 7.82 -6.23
N ASP A 165 10.03 7.91 -4.95
CA ASP A 165 10.48 9.17 -4.31
C ASP A 165 11.72 9.76 -5.01
N ARG A 166 12.61 8.89 -5.52
CA ARG A 166 13.82 9.30 -6.26
C ARG A 166 13.54 9.65 -7.73
N SER A 167 12.37 9.32 -8.25
CA SER A 167 12.03 9.48 -9.66
C SER A 167 11.72 10.92 -10.06
N GLY A 168 11.90 11.23 -11.34
CA GLY A 168 11.46 12.49 -11.95
C GLY A 168 9.94 12.70 -11.94
N LEU A 169 9.16 11.67 -11.61
CA LEU A 169 7.71 11.77 -11.43
C LEU A 169 7.36 12.41 -10.07
N MET A 170 8.18 12.17 -9.06
CA MET A 170 7.96 12.72 -7.71
C MET A 170 8.69 14.03 -7.51
N ARG A 171 9.91 14.16 -8.05
CA ARG A 171 10.79 15.31 -7.81
C ARG A 171 11.32 15.90 -9.11
N SER A 172 11.27 17.23 -9.23
CA SER A 172 11.96 17.93 -10.33
C SER A 172 13.45 17.62 -10.29
N GLY A 173 14.00 17.10 -11.40
CA GLY A 173 15.41 16.67 -11.47
C GLY A 173 15.68 15.29 -10.86
N GLY A 174 14.64 14.51 -10.55
CA GLY A 174 14.78 13.11 -10.13
C GLY A 174 15.27 12.21 -11.27
N ILE A 175 15.54 10.95 -10.93
CA ILE A 175 16.07 9.93 -11.85
C ILE A 175 15.04 9.61 -12.94
N ASP A 176 15.49 9.51 -14.19
CA ASP A 176 14.62 9.12 -15.31
C ASP A 176 14.04 7.71 -15.14
N LYS A 177 12.87 7.49 -15.70
CA LYS A 177 12.18 6.19 -15.62
C LYS A 177 13.04 5.03 -16.11
N HIS A 178 13.76 5.19 -17.23
CA HIS A 178 14.58 4.13 -17.80
C HIS A 178 15.74 3.75 -16.89
N ASP A 179 16.37 4.74 -16.24
CA ASP A 179 17.47 4.50 -15.30
C ASP A 179 16.98 3.82 -13.99
N LEU A 180 15.69 3.92 -13.67
CA LEU A 180 15.07 3.24 -12.53
C LEU A 180 14.65 1.80 -12.86
N GLU A 181 14.29 1.50 -14.13
CA GLU A 181 13.91 0.15 -14.55
C GLU A 181 15.05 -0.85 -14.36
N ASP A 182 16.30 -0.41 -14.47
CA ASP A 182 17.49 -1.23 -14.22
C ASP A 182 17.76 -1.51 -12.71
N GLN A 183 17.02 -0.86 -11.79
CA GLN A 183 17.16 -1.01 -10.33
C GLN A 183 16.04 -1.86 -9.70
N VAL A 184 15.09 -2.34 -10.47
CA VAL A 184 13.96 -3.19 -10.06
C VAL A 184 14.26 -4.65 -10.37
#